data_425a592b05b6835f96558170bd5377a0
#
_entry.id   425a592b05b6835f96558170bd5377a0
#
_cell.length_a   1.000
_cell.length_b   1.000
_cell.length_c   1.000
_cell.angle_alpha   90.00
_cell.angle_beta   90.00
_cell.angle_gamma   90.00
#
_symmetry.space_group_name_H-M   'P 1'
#
loop_
_entity.id
_entity.type
_entity.pdbx_description
1 polymer ?
#
loop_
_entity_poly.entity_id
_entity_poly.type
_entity_poly.pdbx_seq_one_letter_code
_entity_poly.pdbx_strand_id
1 'polypeptide(L)'
;MDSSVWTCNKDGAEKETRYSIFKENVERIDAFNSQTGKSYKLGVNQFADLSNEEFKASRNRFKGHMCTPQEGSFRYENVSAVPASVDWRNKGAVTPVKDQGQSVAAMERINQITTGKLISLSEQEVVDCDTKGEGQGCNVGLMDDAFKFIEQNKGLATAANYPYAGTDGTCNTQKEASHAAKITGFEDVPANSEAELIKAVAKQPVSVAIDAGGFEFQFYSSGIFKGSCGTELDHGVTAVGYGVNDGKKYWLVKNSRAAQWGEEGYIRMQKDISAKEGLCGIAMQASHPTA
;
A
#
# COMPACT_ATOMS: atom_id res chain seq x y z
N MET A 1 -9.24 22.04 17.49
CA MET A 1 -7.96 21.28 17.53
C MET A 1 -8.22 20.06 18.38
N ASP A 2 -8.28 18.89 17.75
CA ASP A 2 -8.57 17.64 18.43
C ASP A 2 -7.32 17.20 19.23
N SER A 3 -7.50 17.00 20.55
CA SER A 3 -6.43 16.64 21.49
C SER A 3 -5.91 15.20 21.30
N SER A 4 -6.44 14.45 20.35
CA SER A 4 -6.08 13.04 20.06
C SER A 4 -4.78 12.86 19.29
N VAL A 5 -4.18 13.94 18.75
CA VAL A 5 -2.94 13.89 17.96
C VAL A 5 -1.67 13.90 18.84
N TRP A 6 -1.78 14.24 20.12
CA TRP A 6 -0.64 14.31 21.02
C TRP A 6 -0.50 13.01 21.83
N THR A 7 0.40 12.12 21.42
CA THR A 7 0.90 11.08 22.33
C THR A 7 1.44 11.74 23.57
N CYS A 8 1.11 11.19 24.74
CA CYS A 8 1.47 11.74 26.04
C CYS A 8 3.00 11.63 26.24
N ASN A 9 3.76 12.58 25.71
CA ASN A 9 5.21 12.65 25.87
C ASN A 9 5.53 13.00 27.32
N LYS A 10 6.32 12.16 27.98
CA LYS A 10 6.60 12.26 29.42
C LYS A 10 7.71 13.27 29.75
N ASP A 11 8.49 13.71 28.74
CA ASP A 11 9.61 14.63 28.91
C ASP A 11 9.33 15.98 28.24
N GLY A 12 9.57 17.09 28.94
CA GLY A 12 9.39 18.45 28.43
C GLY A 12 10.26 18.75 27.22
N ALA A 13 11.48 18.23 27.17
CA ALA A 13 12.41 18.43 26.06
C ALA A 13 11.92 17.71 24.78
N GLU A 14 11.38 16.51 24.90
CA GLU A 14 10.78 15.79 23.76
C GLU A 14 9.57 16.55 23.20
N LYS A 15 8.72 17.08 24.08
CA LYS A 15 7.56 17.88 23.66
C LYS A 15 7.95 19.11 22.85
N GLU A 16 8.98 19.83 23.27
CA GLU A 16 9.50 21.00 22.54
C GLU A 16 10.07 20.57 21.17
N THR A 17 10.79 19.46 21.10
CA THR A 17 11.30 18.91 19.84
C THR A 17 10.16 18.55 18.89
N ARG A 18 9.13 17.83 19.36
CA ARG A 18 7.96 17.47 18.55
C ARG A 18 7.20 18.70 18.07
N TYR A 19 7.05 19.71 18.92
CA TYR A 19 6.41 20.97 18.54
C TYR A 19 7.19 21.73 17.48
N SER A 20 8.51 21.75 17.58
CA SER A 20 9.38 22.39 16.57
C SER A 20 9.25 21.70 15.21
N ILE A 21 9.30 20.36 15.17
CA ILE A 21 9.11 19.57 13.95
C ILE A 21 7.71 19.81 13.37
N PHE A 22 6.68 19.77 14.20
CA PHE A 22 5.30 20.05 13.78
C PHE A 22 5.17 21.42 13.11
N LYS A 23 5.72 22.47 13.74
CA LYS A 23 5.70 23.84 13.21
C LYS A 23 6.39 23.93 11.85
N GLU A 24 7.58 23.35 11.73
CA GLU A 24 8.32 23.33 10.46
C GLU A 24 7.53 22.60 9.36
N ASN A 25 6.95 21.46 9.68
CA ASN A 25 6.13 20.71 8.72
C ASN A 25 4.91 21.51 8.27
N VAL A 26 4.21 22.20 9.18
CA VAL A 26 3.05 23.05 8.83
C VAL A 26 3.49 24.21 7.92
N GLU A 27 4.59 24.89 8.23
CA GLU A 27 5.12 25.97 7.41
C GLU A 27 5.47 25.49 5.99
N ARG A 28 6.06 24.30 5.85
CA ARG A 28 6.36 23.70 4.54
C ARG A 28 5.10 23.30 3.77
N ILE A 29 4.10 22.74 4.45
CA ILE A 29 2.79 22.40 3.86
C ILE A 29 2.12 23.68 3.32
N ASP A 30 2.07 24.74 4.10
CA ASP A 30 1.46 26.01 3.70
C ASP A 30 2.21 26.65 2.52
N ALA A 31 3.53 26.65 2.56
CA ALA A 31 4.37 27.12 1.46
C ALA A 31 4.15 26.32 0.17
N PHE A 32 4.00 25.00 0.26
CA PHE A 32 3.67 24.15 -0.89
C PHE A 32 2.27 24.49 -1.44
N ASN A 33 1.28 24.58 -0.57
CA ASN A 33 -0.12 24.80 -0.95
C ASN A 33 -0.38 26.21 -1.51
N SER A 34 0.46 27.20 -1.20
CA SER A 34 0.40 28.56 -1.74
C SER A 34 0.84 28.65 -3.20
N GLN A 35 1.56 27.63 -3.71
CA GLN A 35 1.99 27.59 -5.10
C GLN A 35 0.82 27.33 -6.05
N THR A 36 0.74 28.10 -7.12
CA THR A 36 -0.28 27.92 -8.18
C THR A 36 0.07 26.74 -9.08
N GLY A 37 -0.95 26.12 -9.70
CA GLY A 37 -0.77 25.07 -10.72
C GLY A 37 -0.45 23.67 -10.17
N LYS A 38 -0.47 23.47 -8.86
CA LYS A 38 -0.32 22.12 -8.27
C LYS A 38 -1.58 21.29 -8.53
N SER A 39 -1.39 20.02 -8.90
CA SER A 39 -2.48 19.04 -9.12
C SER A 39 -2.90 18.30 -7.87
N TYR A 40 -2.24 18.54 -6.76
CA TYR A 40 -2.49 17.91 -5.45
C TYR A 40 -2.20 18.90 -4.33
N LYS A 41 -2.69 18.57 -3.15
CA LYS A 41 -2.52 19.34 -1.92
C LYS A 41 -1.83 18.49 -0.86
N LEU A 42 -1.12 19.16 0.01
CA LEU A 42 -0.61 18.60 1.25
C LEU A 42 -1.51 19.02 2.42
N GLY A 43 -1.52 18.23 3.49
CA GLY A 43 -2.30 18.52 4.69
C GLY A 43 -1.62 17.98 5.94
N VAL A 44 -1.92 18.60 7.06
CA VAL A 44 -1.51 18.12 8.38
C VAL A 44 -2.22 16.80 8.67
N ASN A 45 -1.48 15.79 9.09
CA ASN A 45 -1.99 14.48 9.45
C ASN A 45 -1.29 13.95 10.71
N GLN A 46 -1.54 12.68 11.08
CA GLN A 46 -1.00 12.04 12.28
C GLN A 46 0.53 11.91 12.33
N PHE A 47 1.23 12.25 11.25
CA PHE A 47 2.70 12.22 11.15
C PHE A 47 3.32 13.63 11.23
N ALA A 48 2.54 14.63 11.60
CA ALA A 48 3.00 16.03 11.53
C ALA A 48 4.06 16.39 12.56
N ASP A 49 4.20 15.63 13.62
CA ASP A 49 5.24 15.76 14.65
C ASP A 49 6.47 14.87 14.39
N LEU A 50 6.52 14.17 13.24
CA LEU A 50 7.65 13.36 12.80
C LEU A 50 8.47 14.11 11.75
N SER A 51 9.81 14.06 11.87
CA SER A 51 10.68 14.42 10.76
C SER A 51 10.48 13.43 9.59
N ASN A 52 10.92 13.80 8.38
CA ASN A 52 10.79 12.87 7.25
C ASN A 52 11.66 11.62 7.42
N GLU A 53 12.82 11.74 8.09
CA GLU A 53 13.70 10.62 8.43
C GLU A 53 13.02 9.66 9.42
N GLU A 54 12.38 10.18 10.46
CA GLU A 54 11.60 9.37 11.41
C GLU A 54 10.42 8.70 10.76
N PHE A 55 9.72 9.41 9.85
CA PHE A 55 8.63 8.83 9.08
C PHE A 55 9.13 7.65 8.23
N LYS A 56 10.20 7.82 7.47
CA LYS A 56 10.82 6.74 6.69
C LYS A 56 11.20 5.56 7.57
N ALA A 57 11.91 5.81 8.65
CA ALA A 57 12.40 4.76 9.55
C ALA A 57 11.27 3.96 10.21
N SER A 58 10.15 4.60 10.50
CA SER A 58 9.01 3.98 11.19
C SER A 58 7.97 3.34 10.26
N ARG A 59 7.88 3.82 9.01
CA ARG A 59 6.75 3.50 8.14
C ARG A 59 7.13 2.88 6.80
N ASN A 60 8.37 3.04 6.34
CA ASN A 60 8.85 2.56 5.06
C ASN A 60 9.94 1.51 5.31
N ARG A 61 9.52 0.27 5.53
CA ARG A 61 10.42 -0.82 5.91
C ARG A 61 10.56 -1.91 4.83
N PHE A 62 9.87 -1.72 3.71
CA PHE A 62 10.02 -2.59 2.56
C PHE A 62 11.43 -2.43 1.99
N LYS A 63 12.20 -3.50 1.93
CA LYS A 63 13.49 -3.52 1.25
C LYS A 63 13.28 -4.21 -0.08
N GLY A 64 13.15 -3.42 -1.16
CA GLY A 64 13.03 -3.95 -2.49
C GLY A 64 14.26 -4.78 -2.86
N HIS A 65 14.14 -6.10 -2.83
CA HIS A 65 15.00 -6.96 -3.63
C HIS A 65 14.34 -7.05 -5.01
N MET A 66 15.16 -7.00 -6.06
CA MET A 66 14.66 -7.32 -7.38
C MET A 66 14.22 -8.79 -7.35
N CYS A 67 12.90 -8.99 -7.26
CA CYS A 67 12.32 -10.31 -7.48
C CYS A 67 12.78 -10.80 -8.83
N THR A 68 13.37 -11.99 -8.90
CA THR A 68 13.55 -12.68 -10.16
C THR A 68 12.14 -12.90 -10.72
N PRO A 69 11.80 -12.35 -11.91
CA PRO A 69 10.49 -12.57 -12.49
C PRO A 69 10.21 -14.08 -12.52
N GLN A 70 9.06 -14.49 -12.03
CA GLN A 70 8.64 -15.87 -12.22
C GLN A 70 8.53 -16.13 -13.73
N GLU A 71 9.27 -17.13 -14.23
CA GLU A 71 9.14 -17.58 -15.61
C GLU A 71 7.73 -18.19 -15.80
N GLY A 72 6.79 -17.37 -16.28
CA GLY A 72 5.43 -17.76 -16.55
C GLY A 72 4.80 -16.80 -17.56
N SER A 73 3.81 -17.25 -18.31
CA SER A 73 3.02 -16.37 -19.17
C SER A 73 2.10 -15.53 -18.31
N PHE A 74 2.18 -14.21 -18.43
CA PHE A 74 1.25 -13.28 -17.77
C PHE A 74 -0.17 -13.51 -18.29
N ARG A 75 -1.09 -13.97 -17.43
CA ARG A 75 -2.46 -14.39 -17.83
C ARG A 75 -3.28 -13.32 -18.55
N TYR A 76 -2.94 -12.04 -18.34
CA TYR A 76 -3.64 -10.92 -18.97
C TYR A 76 -2.91 -10.38 -20.21
N GLU A 77 -1.85 -11.03 -20.70
CA GLU A 77 -1.06 -10.61 -21.85
C GLU A 77 -1.95 -10.30 -23.07
N ASN A 78 -2.92 -11.17 -23.34
CA ASN A 78 -3.82 -11.08 -24.49
C ASN A 78 -5.05 -10.16 -24.27
N VAL A 79 -5.10 -9.41 -23.16
CA VAL A 79 -6.17 -8.44 -22.95
C VAL A 79 -5.97 -7.25 -23.87
N SER A 80 -6.80 -7.14 -24.91
CA SER A 80 -6.70 -6.10 -25.95
C SER A 80 -7.44 -4.82 -25.61
N ALA A 81 -8.40 -4.86 -24.69
CA ALA A 81 -9.19 -3.70 -24.29
C ALA A 81 -9.47 -3.70 -22.78
N VAL A 82 -9.30 -2.55 -22.17
CA VAL A 82 -9.63 -2.30 -20.77
C VAL A 82 -10.64 -1.16 -20.66
N PRO A 83 -11.50 -1.14 -19.62
CA PRO A 83 -12.39 -0.01 -19.37
C PRO A 83 -11.61 1.32 -19.24
N ALA A 84 -12.25 2.44 -19.56
CA ALA A 84 -11.65 3.75 -19.42
C ALA A 84 -11.33 4.10 -17.94
N SER A 85 -12.08 3.53 -17.00
CA SER A 85 -11.86 3.66 -15.57
C SER A 85 -12.31 2.40 -14.83
N VAL A 86 -11.66 2.12 -13.72
CA VAL A 86 -12.03 1.04 -12.78
C VAL A 86 -11.88 1.58 -11.37
N ASP A 87 -12.86 1.34 -10.52
CA ASP A 87 -12.78 1.55 -9.08
C ASP A 87 -13.38 0.33 -8.37
N TRP A 88 -12.52 -0.47 -7.78
CA TRP A 88 -12.93 -1.69 -7.11
C TRP A 88 -13.67 -1.45 -5.80
N ARG A 89 -13.59 -0.24 -5.21
CA ARG A 89 -14.39 0.15 -4.06
C ARG A 89 -15.87 0.13 -4.39
N ASN A 90 -16.23 0.67 -5.56
CA ASN A 90 -17.61 0.72 -6.05
C ASN A 90 -18.18 -0.67 -6.39
N LYS A 91 -17.31 -1.68 -6.52
CA LYS A 91 -17.72 -3.07 -6.76
C LYS A 91 -17.81 -3.88 -5.46
N GLY A 92 -17.73 -3.24 -4.30
CA GLY A 92 -17.79 -3.90 -2.99
C GLY A 92 -16.64 -4.88 -2.76
N ALA A 93 -15.48 -4.54 -3.25
CA ALA A 93 -14.37 -5.47 -3.42
C ALA A 93 -13.09 -5.04 -2.72
N VAL A 94 -13.18 -3.99 -1.92
CA VAL A 94 -12.08 -3.43 -1.15
C VAL A 94 -12.54 -3.28 0.29
N THR A 95 -11.82 -3.91 1.22
CA THR A 95 -12.06 -3.76 2.66
C THR A 95 -11.74 -2.33 3.12
N PRO A 96 -12.23 -1.89 4.27
CA PRO A 96 -11.84 -0.60 4.86
C PRO A 96 -10.31 -0.45 4.93
N VAL A 97 -9.86 0.80 4.88
CA VAL A 97 -8.43 1.11 5.04
C VAL A 97 -8.00 0.79 6.46
N LYS A 98 -6.89 0.08 6.59
CA LYS A 98 -6.30 -0.32 7.85
C LYS A 98 -5.00 0.46 8.09
N ASP A 99 -4.48 0.47 9.29
CA ASP A 99 -3.10 0.93 9.60
C ASP A 99 -2.22 -0.30 9.81
N GLN A 100 -1.93 -1.03 8.72
CA GLN A 100 -1.39 -2.39 8.78
C GLN A 100 -0.64 -2.77 7.49
N GLY A 101 -0.09 -3.99 7.44
CA GLY A 101 0.62 -4.58 6.32
C GLY A 101 -0.21 -4.79 5.04
N GLN A 102 0.42 -5.10 3.93
CA GLN A 102 0.02 -4.67 2.59
C GLN A 102 -0.39 -5.78 1.62
N SER A 103 0.15 -6.98 1.74
CA SER A 103 -0.09 -8.06 0.78
C SER A 103 -1.48 -8.66 0.91
N VAL A 104 -2.08 -8.56 2.08
CA VAL A 104 -3.36 -9.19 2.42
C VAL A 104 -4.53 -8.55 1.69
N ALA A 105 -4.47 -7.24 1.36
CA ALA A 105 -5.55 -6.54 0.69
C ALA A 105 -5.88 -7.10 -0.71
N ALA A 106 -4.88 -7.58 -1.45
CA ALA A 106 -5.09 -8.21 -2.75
C ALA A 106 -5.75 -9.60 -2.60
N MET A 107 -5.40 -10.33 -1.53
CA MET A 107 -6.01 -11.63 -1.22
C MET A 107 -7.48 -11.49 -0.77
N GLU A 108 -7.80 -10.53 0.06
CA GLU A 108 -9.18 -10.22 0.47
C GLU A 108 -10.09 -10.06 -0.76
N ARG A 109 -9.52 -9.44 -1.80
CA ARG A 109 -10.20 -9.21 -3.06
C ARG A 109 -10.39 -10.49 -3.88
N ILE A 110 -9.35 -11.30 -4.09
CA ILE A 110 -9.51 -12.52 -4.90
C ILE A 110 -10.52 -13.45 -4.25
N ASN A 111 -10.56 -13.52 -2.93
CA ASN A 111 -11.57 -14.26 -2.20
C ASN A 111 -12.99 -13.74 -2.49
N GLN A 112 -13.18 -12.41 -2.56
CA GLN A 112 -14.48 -11.82 -2.90
C GLN A 112 -14.88 -12.12 -4.36
N ILE A 113 -13.92 -12.07 -5.31
CA ILE A 113 -14.21 -12.40 -6.72
C ILE A 113 -14.67 -13.86 -6.86
N THR A 114 -13.99 -14.78 -6.18
CA THR A 114 -14.20 -16.23 -6.36
C THR A 114 -15.36 -16.77 -5.54
N THR A 115 -15.61 -16.20 -4.35
CA THR A 115 -16.62 -16.73 -3.40
C THR A 115 -17.82 -15.80 -3.19
N GLY A 116 -17.76 -14.56 -3.69
CA GLY A 116 -18.76 -13.52 -3.42
C GLY A 116 -18.66 -12.91 -2.02
N LYS A 117 -17.71 -13.34 -1.17
CA LYS A 117 -17.57 -12.88 0.22
C LYS A 117 -16.31 -12.03 0.38
N LEU A 118 -16.51 -10.77 0.75
CA LEU A 118 -15.41 -9.92 1.20
C LEU A 118 -15.14 -10.20 2.68
N ILE A 119 -13.96 -10.73 2.98
CA ILE A 119 -13.54 -11.11 4.33
C ILE A 119 -12.28 -10.31 4.67
N SER A 120 -12.25 -9.69 5.86
CA SER A 120 -11.03 -9.07 6.38
C SER A 120 -10.12 -10.15 6.91
N LEU A 121 -8.93 -10.27 6.31
CA LEU A 121 -7.94 -11.29 6.63
C LEU A 121 -6.85 -10.73 7.55
N SER A 122 -6.12 -11.63 8.21
CA SER A 122 -5.11 -11.29 9.20
C SER A 122 -3.78 -10.93 8.57
N GLU A 123 -3.34 -9.71 8.76
CA GLU A 123 -1.98 -9.29 8.47
C GLU A 123 -0.99 -9.77 9.53
N GLN A 124 -1.45 -9.88 10.79
CA GLN A 124 -0.60 -10.34 11.89
C GLN A 124 -0.15 -11.79 11.72
N GLU A 125 -0.98 -12.63 11.12
CA GLU A 125 -0.61 -14.02 10.84
C GLU A 125 0.60 -14.07 9.87
N VAL A 126 0.63 -13.22 8.84
CA VAL A 126 1.79 -13.12 7.95
C VAL A 126 3.01 -12.62 8.72
N VAL A 127 2.85 -11.59 9.55
CA VAL A 127 3.93 -11.03 10.38
C VAL A 127 4.53 -12.07 11.31
N ASP A 128 3.71 -12.87 11.99
CA ASP A 128 4.16 -13.81 13.04
C ASP A 128 4.60 -15.17 12.49
N CYS A 129 4.01 -15.61 11.38
CA CYS A 129 4.14 -17.00 10.90
C CYS A 129 4.99 -17.14 9.63
N ASP A 130 5.15 -16.07 8.82
CA ASP A 130 6.08 -16.09 7.68
C ASP A 130 7.52 -15.90 8.16
N THR A 131 8.10 -17.00 8.64
CA THR A 131 9.45 -17.03 9.21
C THR A 131 10.50 -17.65 8.28
N LYS A 132 10.09 -18.10 7.08
CA LYS A 132 10.96 -18.84 6.15
C LYS A 132 11.39 -18.00 4.93
N GLY A 133 10.73 -16.89 4.65
CA GLY A 133 11.06 -15.97 3.57
C GLY A 133 12.19 -15.00 3.93
N GLU A 134 12.59 -14.16 3.00
CA GLU A 134 13.48 -13.03 3.27
C GLU A 134 12.76 -11.94 4.10
N GLY A 135 11.42 -12.02 4.18
CA GLY A 135 10.56 -11.19 5.03
C GLY A 135 10.54 -11.73 6.46
N GLN A 136 11.09 -10.97 7.41
CA GLN A 136 11.03 -11.33 8.82
C GLN A 136 10.18 -10.29 9.58
N GLY A 137 8.97 -10.68 9.93
CA GLY A 137 8.07 -9.89 10.77
C GLY A 137 7.66 -8.54 10.16
N CYS A 138 7.53 -7.53 11.02
CA CYS A 138 7.16 -6.17 10.63
C CYS A 138 8.22 -5.43 9.80
N ASN A 139 9.42 -5.97 9.67
CA ASN A 139 10.56 -5.21 9.12
C ASN A 139 10.83 -5.44 7.64
N VAL A 140 10.37 -6.54 7.05
CA VAL A 140 10.59 -6.85 5.63
C VAL A 140 9.48 -7.77 5.16
N GLY A 141 8.76 -7.40 4.12
CA GLY A 141 7.78 -8.28 3.48
C GLY A 141 7.76 -8.03 1.99
N LEU A 142 8.36 -8.93 1.21
CA LEU A 142 8.12 -8.98 -0.22
C LEU A 142 6.70 -9.50 -0.45
N MET A 143 5.99 -8.89 -1.38
CA MET A 143 4.61 -9.28 -1.70
C MET A 143 4.52 -10.75 -2.11
N ASP A 144 5.51 -11.22 -2.86
CA ASP A 144 5.59 -12.59 -3.36
C ASP A 144 5.87 -13.60 -2.25
N ASP A 145 6.68 -13.23 -1.26
CA ASP A 145 6.94 -14.10 -0.10
C ASP A 145 5.67 -14.26 0.74
N ALA A 146 4.92 -13.17 0.94
CA ALA A 146 3.62 -13.27 1.58
C ALA A 146 2.64 -14.15 0.79
N PHE A 147 2.60 -14.05 -0.54
CA PHE A 147 1.77 -14.95 -1.35
C PHE A 147 2.25 -16.40 -1.29
N LYS A 148 3.55 -16.66 -1.35
CA LYS A 148 4.14 -18.00 -1.15
C LYS A 148 3.77 -18.58 0.22
N PHE A 149 3.90 -17.77 1.28
CA PHE A 149 3.48 -18.19 2.61
C PHE A 149 2.00 -18.56 2.64
N ILE A 150 1.11 -17.71 2.11
CA ILE A 150 -0.33 -17.95 2.08
C ILE A 150 -0.69 -19.23 1.30
N GLU A 151 -0.02 -19.48 0.19
CA GLU A 151 -0.21 -20.70 -0.62
C GLU A 151 0.25 -21.94 0.16
N GLN A 152 1.44 -21.92 0.74
CA GLN A 152 2.01 -23.01 1.53
C GLN A 152 1.21 -23.29 2.80
N ASN A 153 0.75 -22.25 3.47
CA ASN A 153 -0.12 -22.31 4.64
C ASN A 153 -1.55 -22.74 4.29
N LYS A 154 -1.90 -22.84 3.00
CA LYS A 154 -3.24 -23.19 2.50
C LYS A 154 -4.33 -22.17 2.88
N GLY A 155 -3.96 -20.95 3.16
CA GLY A 155 -4.87 -19.83 3.43
C GLY A 155 -4.43 -18.92 4.56
N LEU A 156 -5.32 -17.99 4.94
CA LEU A 156 -5.18 -17.10 6.08
C LEU A 156 -6.43 -17.10 6.94
N ALA A 157 -6.25 -16.86 8.24
CA ALA A 157 -7.31 -16.60 9.20
C ALA A 157 -7.95 -15.23 8.98
N THR A 158 -9.13 -14.99 9.57
CA THR A 158 -9.72 -13.65 9.59
C THR A 158 -8.96 -12.72 10.52
N ALA A 159 -9.00 -11.41 10.25
CA ALA A 159 -8.48 -10.39 11.16
C ALA A 159 -9.14 -10.42 12.56
N ALA A 160 -10.38 -10.89 12.66
CA ALA A 160 -11.07 -11.07 13.94
C ALA A 160 -10.49 -12.24 14.75
N ASN A 161 -10.10 -13.33 14.08
CA ASN A 161 -9.55 -14.50 14.73
C ASN A 161 -8.07 -14.33 15.11
N TYR A 162 -7.30 -13.66 14.26
CA TYR A 162 -5.90 -13.34 14.47
C TYR A 162 -5.70 -11.81 14.37
N PRO A 163 -5.98 -11.05 15.45
CA PRO A 163 -5.97 -9.59 15.41
C PRO A 163 -4.58 -9.00 15.22
N TYR A 164 -4.51 -7.86 14.53
CA TYR A 164 -3.28 -7.11 14.33
C TYR A 164 -2.77 -6.50 15.63
N ALA A 165 -1.48 -6.72 15.94
CA ALA A 165 -0.80 -6.22 17.13
C ALA A 165 0.21 -5.10 16.80
N GLY A 166 0.64 -4.98 15.54
CA GLY A 166 1.60 -3.96 15.09
C GLY A 166 3.04 -4.19 15.57
N THR A 167 3.31 -5.37 16.12
CA THR A 167 4.63 -5.80 16.59
C THR A 167 4.86 -7.25 16.19
N ASP A 168 6.13 -7.62 16.06
CA ASP A 168 6.50 -9.02 15.83
C ASP A 168 6.08 -9.88 17.01
N GLY A 169 5.47 -11.02 16.73
CA GLY A 169 5.00 -11.99 17.71
C GLY A 169 5.47 -13.40 17.40
N THR A 170 5.05 -14.33 18.24
CA THR A 170 5.25 -15.76 17.98
C THR A 170 4.03 -16.31 17.25
N CYS A 171 4.25 -17.07 16.18
CA CYS A 171 3.17 -17.68 15.40
C CYS A 171 2.24 -18.53 16.31
N ASN A 172 0.95 -18.19 16.28
CA ASN A 172 -0.08 -18.95 16.97
C ASN A 172 -0.67 -20.00 16.02
N THR A 173 -0.13 -21.20 16.05
CA THR A 173 -0.48 -22.29 15.13
C THR A 173 -1.95 -22.75 15.23
N GLN A 174 -2.62 -22.52 16.36
CA GLN A 174 -4.06 -22.84 16.49
C GLN A 174 -4.93 -21.84 15.73
N LYS A 175 -4.55 -20.55 15.76
CA LYS A 175 -5.23 -19.51 15.00
C LYS A 175 -4.89 -19.58 13.51
N GLU A 176 -3.62 -19.83 13.18
CA GLU A 176 -3.12 -20.05 11.83
C GLU A 176 -3.92 -21.16 11.10
N ALA A 177 -4.20 -22.28 11.76
CA ALA A 177 -4.96 -23.40 11.20
C ALA A 177 -6.43 -23.05 10.83
N SER A 178 -6.92 -21.87 11.21
CA SER A 178 -8.31 -21.45 10.94
C SER A 178 -8.42 -20.66 9.64
N HIS A 179 -8.18 -21.33 8.52
CA HIS A 179 -8.17 -20.71 7.20
C HIS A 179 -9.56 -20.21 6.76
N ALA A 180 -9.70 -18.90 6.57
CA ALA A 180 -10.93 -18.25 6.10
C ALA A 180 -10.94 -17.99 4.59
N ALA A 181 -9.76 -17.83 3.99
CA ALA A 181 -9.58 -17.66 2.56
C ALA A 181 -8.25 -18.28 2.12
N LYS A 182 -8.17 -18.67 0.84
CA LYS A 182 -6.97 -19.29 0.25
C LYS A 182 -6.75 -18.82 -1.18
N ILE A 183 -5.52 -18.96 -1.64
CA ILE A 183 -5.12 -18.74 -3.03
C ILE A 183 -4.53 -20.03 -3.61
N THR A 184 -4.45 -20.13 -4.93
CA THR A 184 -3.83 -21.25 -5.67
C THR A 184 -2.45 -20.92 -6.20
N GLY A 185 -2.00 -19.69 -6.03
CA GLY A 185 -0.73 -19.16 -6.48
C GLY A 185 -0.78 -17.64 -6.62
N PHE A 186 0.19 -17.08 -7.30
CA PHE A 186 0.25 -15.66 -7.66
C PHE A 186 0.99 -15.49 -8.99
N GLU A 187 0.85 -14.33 -9.59
CA GLU A 187 1.54 -13.98 -10.84
C GLU A 187 2.12 -12.58 -10.75
N ASP A 188 3.33 -12.41 -11.31
CA ASP A 188 3.95 -11.11 -11.48
C ASP A 188 3.42 -10.42 -12.74
N VAL A 189 3.21 -9.12 -12.62
CA VAL A 189 2.95 -8.27 -13.78
C VAL A 189 4.31 -7.92 -14.42
N PRO A 190 4.43 -7.98 -15.77
CA PRO A 190 5.66 -7.59 -16.44
C PRO A 190 6.17 -6.23 -15.97
N ALA A 191 7.40 -6.21 -15.45
CA ALA A 191 7.99 -5.04 -14.82
C ALA A 191 8.18 -3.87 -15.79
N ASN A 192 8.15 -2.65 -15.26
CA ASN A 192 8.34 -1.42 -16.02
C ASN A 192 7.34 -1.21 -17.16
N SER A 193 6.09 -1.64 -16.94
CA SER A 193 5.02 -1.53 -17.92
C SER A 193 3.68 -1.14 -17.29
N GLU A 194 3.37 0.15 -17.29
CA GLU A 194 2.02 0.61 -16.91
C GLU A 194 0.93 0.03 -17.85
N ALA A 195 1.31 -0.34 -19.07
CA ALA A 195 0.41 -0.98 -20.05
C ALA A 195 0.01 -2.41 -19.63
N GLU A 196 0.91 -3.17 -18.99
CA GLU A 196 0.58 -4.48 -18.46
C GLU A 196 -0.09 -4.37 -17.09
N LEU A 197 0.34 -3.42 -16.26
CA LEU A 197 -0.26 -3.14 -14.97
C LEU A 197 -1.76 -2.79 -15.10
N ILE A 198 -2.15 -1.97 -16.09
CA ILE A 198 -3.56 -1.61 -16.28
C ILE A 198 -4.42 -2.82 -16.67
N LYS A 199 -3.87 -3.78 -17.42
CA LYS A 199 -4.58 -5.02 -17.78
C LYS A 199 -4.89 -5.84 -16.51
N ALA A 200 -3.92 -5.99 -15.61
CA ALA A 200 -4.11 -6.67 -14.33
C ALA A 200 -5.12 -5.93 -13.44
N VAL A 201 -4.93 -4.61 -13.23
CA VAL A 201 -5.83 -3.80 -12.38
C VAL A 201 -7.26 -3.73 -12.94
N ALA A 202 -7.45 -3.86 -14.25
CA ALA A 202 -8.78 -3.96 -14.85
C ALA A 202 -9.52 -5.24 -14.43
N LYS A 203 -8.80 -6.28 -14.02
CA LYS A 203 -9.36 -7.60 -13.66
C LYS A 203 -9.45 -7.81 -12.15
N GLN A 204 -8.51 -7.27 -11.38
CA GLN A 204 -8.48 -7.35 -9.91
C GLN A 204 -7.57 -6.27 -9.32
N PRO A 205 -7.65 -5.95 -8.01
CA PRO A 205 -6.61 -5.22 -7.31
C PRO A 205 -5.27 -5.94 -7.36
N VAL A 206 -4.21 -5.15 -7.46
CA VAL A 206 -2.83 -5.63 -7.65
C VAL A 206 -1.96 -5.04 -6.54
N SER A 207 -1.17 -5.87 -5.88
CA SER A 207 -0.13 -5.40 -4.95
C SER A 207 1.00 -4.77 -5.75
N VAL A 208 1.44 -3.59 -5.33
CA VAL A 208 2.52 -2.84 -5.97
C VAL A 208 3.46 -2.27 -4.92
N ALA A 209 4.74 -2.15 -5.24
CA ALA A 209 5.70 -1.43 -4.42
C ALA A 209 5.96 -0.04 -4.98
N ILE A 210 6.17 0.94 -4.10
CA ILE A 210 6.46 2.33 -4.48
C ILE A 210 7.56 2.93 -3.60
N ASP A 211 8.22 3.97 -4.10
CA ASP A 211 9.03 4.89 -3.32
C ASP A 211 8.10 5.91 -2.65
N ALA A 212 7.86 5.72 -1.37
CA ALA A 212 6.93 6.51 -0.54
C ALA A 212 7.63 7.36 0.53
N GLY A 213 8.95 7.46 0.48
CA GLY A 213 9.75 8.14 1.50
C GLY A 213 9.71 9.67 1.43
N GLY A 214 9.16 10.28 0.39
CA GLY A 214 9.19 11.72 0.19
C GLY A 214 8.29 12.51 1.14
N PHE A 215 8.71 13.76 1.48
CA PHE A 215 7.90 14.69 2.29
C PHE A 215 6.50 14.92 1.71
N GLU A 216 6.39 15.07 0.39
CA GLU A 216 5.10 15.29 -0.27
C GLU A 216 4.19 14.07 -0.17
N PHE A 217 4.75 12.85 -0.15
CA PHE A 217 3.98 11.64 0.09
C PHE A 217 3.53 11.54 1.56
N GLN A 218 4.43 11.84 2.53
CA GLN A 218 4.10 11.86 3.96
C GLN A 218 2.86 12.71 4.24
N PHE A 219 2.75 13.86 3.60
CA PHE A 219 1.70 14.85 3.83
C PHE A 219 0.66 14.97 2.70
N TYR A 220 0.63 14.03 1.76
CA TYR A 220 -0.42 14.03 0.73
C TYR A 220 -1.81 14.05 1.37
N SER A 221 -2.68 14.94 0.88
CA SER A 221 -4.06 15.05 1.36
C SER A 221 -5.10 14.86 0.27
N SER A 222 -4.88 15.38 -0.94
CA SER A 222 -5.87 15.25 -2.02
C SER A 222 -5.30 15.61 -3.39
N GLY A 223 -6.03 15.23 -4.45
CA GLY A 223 -5.70 15.56 -5.84
C GLY A 223 -4.86 14.48 -6.53
N ILE A 224 -4.36 14.76 -7.74
CA ILE A 224 -3.52 13.81 -8.47
C ILE A 224 -2.07 14.09 -8.15
N PHE A 225 -1.49 13.19 -7.35
CA PHE A 225 -0.10 13.22 -6.90
C PHE A 225 0.84 13.06 -8.09
N LYS A 226 1.79 13.99 -8.19
CA LYS A 226 2.89 13.98 -9.14
C LYS A 226 4.18 14.49 -8.50
N GLY A 227 4.27 14.27 -7.18
CA GLY A 227 5.39 14.74 -6.38
C GLY A 227 6.70 14.06 -6.74
N SER A 228 7.79 14.63 -6.24
CA SER A 228 9.11 14.05 -6.41
C SER A 228 9.23 12.77 -5.60
N CYS A 229 9.47 11.67 -6.28
CA CYS A 229 9.83 10.38 -5.73
C CYS A 229 10.86 9.71 -6.66
N GLY A 230 11.62 8.79 -6.14
CA GLY A 230 12.55 7.98 -6.91
C GLY A 230 11.96 6.62 -7.29
N THR A 231 12.83 5.65 -7.31
CA THR A 231 12.54 4.25 -7.60
C THR A 231 13.14 3.32 -6.53
N GLU A 232 13.54 3.87 -5.39
CA GLU A 232 13.95 3.10 -4.23
C GLU A 232 12.69 2.62 -3.49
N LEU A 233 12.16 1.49 -3.95
CA LEU A 233 10.91 0.95 -3.44
C LEU A 233 11.03 0.63 -1.95
N ASP A 234 10.25 1.32 -1.13
CA ASP A 234 10.30 1.24 0.33
C ASP A 234 8.93 0.99 0.98
N HIS A 235 7.87 0.89 0.15
CA HIS A 235 6.51 0.75 0.64
C HIS A 235 5.63 -0.03 -0.33
N GLY A 236 4.98 -1.08 0.15
CA GLY A 236 3.99 -1.79 -0.64
C GLY A 236 2.58 -1.23 -0.42
N VAL A 237 1.79 -1.20 -1.44
CA VAL A 237 0.41 -0.67 -1.46
C VAL A 237 -0.43 -1.49 -2.44
N THR A 238 -1.71 -1.18 -2.57
CA THR A 238 -2.59 -1.91 -3.49
C THR A 238 -3.20 -0.97 -4.52
N ALA A 239 -2.93 -1.19 -5.80
CA ALA A 239 -3.63 -0.54 -6.89
C ALA A 239 -5.06 -1.12 -6.99
N VAL A 240 -6.05 -0.31 -6.62
CA VAL A 240 -7.47 -0.71 -6.57
C VAL A 240 -8.30 -0.08 -7.68
N GLY A 241 -7.64 0.57 -8.63
CA GLY A 241 -8.32 1.15 -9.77
C GLY A 241 -7.47 2.16 -10.53
N TYR A 242 -8.08 2.77 -11.50
CA TYR A 242 -7.52 3.84 -12.30
C TYR A 242 -8.64 4.67 -12.95
N GLY A 243 -8.32 5.86 -13.39
CA GLY A 243 -9.29 6.73 -14.03
C GLY A 243 -8.69 7.98 -14.63
N VAL A 244 -9.59 8.90 -14.98
CA VAL A 244 -9.24 10.23 -15.50
C VAL A 244 -10.02 11.28 -14.71
N ASN A 245 -9.34 12.34 -14.29
CA ASN A 245 -9.97 13.51 -13.68
C ASN A 245 -9.37 14.79 -14.32
N ASP A 246 -10.20 15.64 -14.87
CA ASP A 246 -9.79 16.86 -15.58
C ASP A 246 -8.71 16.60 -16.65
N GLY A 247 -8.91 15.52 -17.43
CA GLY A 247 -7.99 15.10 -18.49
C GLY A 247 -6.69 14.45 -17.99
N LYS A 248 -6.46 14.36 -16.70
CA LYS A 248 -5.28 13.73 -16.12
C LYS A 248 -5.58 12.31 -15.70
N LYS A 249 -4.78 11.36 -16.18
CA LYS A 249 -4.89 9.94 -15.84
C LYS A 249 -4.24 9.66 -14.50
N TYR A 250 -4.84 8.74 -13.72
CA TYR A 250 -4.32 8.37 -12.40
C TYR A 250 -4.52 6.88 -12.09
N TRP A 251 -3.65 6.36 -11.24
CA TRP A 251 -3.84 5.14 -10.47
C TRP A 251 -4.55 5.47 -9.18
N LEU A 252 -5.58 4.70 -8.82
CA LEU A 252 -6.20 4.75 -7.50
C LEU A 252 -5.54 3.70 -6.62
N VAL A 253 -4.84 4.14 -5.60
CA VAL A 253 -4.04 3.28 -4.75
C VAL A 253 -4.56 3.33 -3.32
N LYS A 254 -4.84 2.16 -2.74
CA LYS A 254 -5.17 1.97 -1.33
C LYS A 254 -3.88 1.92 -0.53
N ASN A 255 -3.75 2.82 0.46
CA ASN A 255 -2.63 2.83 1.39
C ASN A 255 -2.99 2.08 2.70
N SER A 256 -2.00 1.85 3.55
CA SER A 256 -2.14 1.22 4.87
C SER A 256 -1.72 2.17 6.01
N ARG A 257 -2.12 3.45 5.92
CA ARG A 257 -1.75 4.50 6.88
C ARG A 257 -2.96 5.14 7.55
N ALA A 258 -4.00 4.34 7.84
CA ALA A 258 -5.30 4.75 8.33
C ALA A 258 -6.07 5.71 7.39
N ALA A 259 -7.36 5.92 7.69
CA ALA A 259 -8.23 6.75 6.85
C ALA A 259 -7.95 8.26 6.97
N GLN A 260 -7.20 8.69 7.98
CA GLN A 260 -6.84 10.11 8.19
C GLN A 260 -5.73 10.59 7.24
N TRP A 261 -5.06 9.69 6.53
CA TRP A 261 -4.06 10.03 5.54
C TRP A 261 -4.69 10.09 4.14
N GLY A 262 -4.30 11.08 3.34
CA GLY A 262 -4.71 11.19 1.94
C GLY A 262 -6.22 11.36 1.75
N GLU A 263 -6.75 10.81 0.70
CA GLU A 263 -8.17 10.77 0.38
C GLU A 263 -8.83 9.56 1.06
N GLU A 264 -9.13 9.68 2.35
CA GLU A 264 -9.69 8.59 3.17
C GLU A 264 -8.83 7.31 3.16
N GLY A 265 -7.50 7.49 3.21
CA GLY A 265 -6.52 6.40 3.15
C GLY A 265 -6.12 5.96 1.74
N TYR A 266 -6.57 6.68 0.72
CA TYR A 266 -6.22 6.46 -0.69
C TYR A 266 -5.36 7.60 -1.23
N ILE A 267 -4.65 7.31 -2.32
CA ILE A 267 -3.94 8.30 -3.13
C ILE A 267 -4.25 8.08 -4.59
N ARG A 268 -4.40 9.19 -5.33
CA ARG A 268 -4.43 9.18 -6.80
C ARG A 268 -3.06 9.57 -7.32
N MET A 269 -2.32 8.62 -7.86
CA MET A 269 -0.98 8.83 -8.41
C MET A 269 -1.07 9.03 -9.92
N GLN A 270 -0.35 10.04 -10.46
CA GLN A 270 -0.37 10.30 -11.90
C GLN A 270 0.06 9.04 -12.67
N LYS A 271 -0.70 8.72 -13.72
CA LYS A 271 -0.50 7.58 -14.62
C LYS A 271 -0.02 8.05 -15.99
N ASP A 272 0.61 7.15 -16.72
CA ASP A 272 1.13 7.37 -18.08
C ASP A 272 2.17 8.50 -18.11
N ILE A 273 3.11 8.49 -17.19
CA ILE A 273 4.28 9.36 -17.23
C ILE A 273 5.33 8.80 -18.20
N SER A 274 6.33 9.59 -18.57
CA SER A 274 7.36 9.16 -19.54
C SER A 274 8.31 8.09 -19.01
N ALA A 275 8.46 7.98 -17.69
CA ALA A 275 9.29 6.96 -17.07
C ALA A 275 8.60 5.59 -17.12
N LYS A 276 9.27 4.59 -17.66
CA LYS A 276 8.73 3.22 -17.80
C LYS A 276 8.41 2.56 -16.46
N GLU A 277 9.10 2.96 -15.40
CA GLU A 277 8.90 2.53 -14.02
C GLU A 277 7.55 3.02 -13.45
N GLY A 278 6.91 3.99 -14.12
CA GLY A 278 5.76 4.70 -13.58
C GLY A 278 6.12 5.62 -12.42
N LEU A 279 5.17 6.44 -11.97
CA LEU A 279 5.39 7.38 -10.87
C LEU A 279 5.76 6.62 -9.59
N CYS A 280 6.86 7.03 -8.94
CA CYS A 280 7.40 6.40 -7.73
C CYS A 280 7.71 4.90 -7.90
N GLY A 281 7.99 4.43 -9.13
CA GLY A 281 8.30 3.03 -9.40
C GLY A 281 7.10 2.08 -9.38
N ILE A 282 5.86 2.57 -9.43
CA ILE A 282 4.63 1.76 -9.27
C ILE A 282 4.53 0.56 -10.24
N ALA A 283 5.20 0.62 -11.39
CA ALA A 283 5.20 -0.46 -12.38
C ALA A 283 6.43 -1.37 -12.30
N MET A 284 7.31 -1.20 -11.29
CA MET A 284 8.54 -1.98 -11.19
C MET A 284 8.31 -3.37 -10.56
N GLN A 285 7.52 -3.39 -9.50
CA GLN A 285 7.18 -4.61 -8.77
C GLN A 285 5.68 -4.63 -8.51
N ALA A 286 5.00 -5.47 -9.26
CA ALA A 286 3.56 -5.64 -9.16
C ALA A 286 3.22 -7.12 -9.26
N SER A 287 2.43 -7.62 -8.33
CA SER A 287 1.98 -9.01 -8.32
C SER A 287 0.54 -9.14 -7.82
N HIS A 288 -0.10 -10.22 -8.20
CA HIS A 288 -1.49 -10.48 -7.81
C HIS A 288 -1.73 -11.96 -7.53
N PRO A 289 -2.56 -12.29 -6.53
CA PRO A 289 -2.92 -13.66 -6.23
C PRO A 289 -3.81 -14.26 -7.30
N THR A 290 -3.77 -15.60 -7.39
CA THR A 290 -4.64 -16.41 -8.26
C THR A 290 -5.48 -17.36 -7.41
N ALA A 291 -6.68 -17.71 -7.88
CA ALA A 291 -7.61 -18.64 -7.22
C ALA A 291 -8.47 -19.37 -8.26
#